data_e726ec5ba3c7d62f51ad1c6606277d2f
#
_entry.id   e726ec5ba3c7d62f51ad1c6606277d2f
#
_cell.length_a   1.000
_cell.length_b   1.000
_cell.length_c   1.000
_cell.angle_alpha   90.00
_cell.angle_beta   90.00
_cell.angle_gamma   90.00
#
_symmetry.space_group_name_H-M   'P 1'
#
loop_
_entity.id
_entity.type
_entity.pdbx_description
1 polymer ?
#
loop_
_entity_poly.entity_id
_entity_poly.type
_entity_poly.pdbx_seq_one_letter_code
_entity_poly.pdbx_strand_id
1 'polypeptide(L)'
;MFDKVTLKLNVDPLILGALKEDITSEDVSTNSVMPEPKLGEVELICKQDGIICGLQVFARTFELLDEDVEITFFAKDGDEVKKGQKMAVVRGDIRVLLCGERTALNYLQRMSGIATYTNGVAKLLAGTKTKLLDTRKTSPNNRIFEKYAVRIGGGNNHRYNLTDGVLLKDNHIGAAGGVKQAVTMAKEYAPFVRKIEVEVENLSMVHEAVEAGADIIMLDNMSHEDMCEAMNIIGGKALVEVSGNVTKENIAKITDLGVDFVSSGALTHSAPIMDISLKNLHPVQE
;
A
#
# COMPACT_ATOMS: atom_id res chain seq x y z
N MET A 1 -10.25 -1.51 -7.00
CA MET A 1 -11.51 -0.94 -6.44
C MET A 1 -12.01 -1.90 -5.37
N PHE A 2 -12.48 -1.38 -4.25
CA PHE A 2 -13.07 -2.18 -3.18
C PHE A 2 -14.52 -2.55 -3.55
N ASP A 3 -14.93 -3.79 -3.26
CA ASP A 3 -16.32 -4.21 -3.38
C ASP A 3 -17.20 -3.61 -2.26
N LYS A 4 -18.52 -3.67 -2.44
CA LYS A 4 -19.49 -3.05 -1.50
C LYS A 4 -19.39 -3.58 -0.07
N VAL A 5 -19.04 -4.87 0.11
CA VAL A 5 -18.92 -5.47 1.46
C VAL A 5 -17.65 -4.97 2.14
N THR A 6 -16.54 -4.99 1.43
CA THR A 6 -15.25 -4.47 1.92
C THR A 6 -15.36 -2.98 2.24
N LEU A 7 -16.00 -2.18 1.38
CA LEU A 7 -16.27 -0.76 1.67
C LEU A 7 -16.97 -0.62 3.01
N LYS A 8 -18.14 -1.24 3.17
CA LYS A 8 -18.98 -1.07 4.35
C LYS A 8 -18.33 -1.56 5.65
N LEU A 9 -17.64 -2.70 5.61
CA LEU A 9 -17.12 -3.34 6.83
C LEU A 9 -15.73 -2.87 7.22
N ASN A 10 -14.88 -2.50 6.25
CA ASN A 10 -13.46 -2.27 6.50
C ASN A 10 -12.99 -0.85 6.13
N VAL A 11 -13.62 -0.20 5.14
CA VAL A 11 -13.20 1.11 4.65
C VAL A 11 -13.99 2.24 5.32
N ASP A 12 -15.33 2.18 5.30
CA ASP A 12 -16.20 3.21 5.90
C ASP A 12 -15.86 3.53 7.36
N PRO A 13 -15.63 2.53 8.26
CA PRO A 13 -15.27 2.84 9.64
C PRO A 13 -13.97 3.63 9.78
N LEU A 14 -12.99 3.41 8.89
CA LEU A 14 -11.72 4.13 8.91
C LEU A 14 -11.88 5.57 8.40
N ILE A 15 -12.64 5.76 7.32
CA ILE A 15 -12.95 7.10 6.81
C ILE A 15 -13.76 7.90 7.83
N LEU A 16 -14.78 7.29 8.43
CA LEU A 16 -15.58 7.92 9.49
C LEU A 16 -14.73 8.28 10.72
N GLY A 17 -13.74 7.43 11.07
CA GLY A 17 -12.77 7.72 12.11
C GLY A 17 -11.96 8.99 11.81
N ALA A 18 -11.44 9.11 10.58
CA ALA A 18 -10.69 10.27 10.12
C ALA A 18 -11.56 11.55 10.03
N LEU A 19 -12.80 11.43 9.56
CA LEU A 19 -13.74 12.55 9.54
C LEU A 19 -14.08 13.03 10.97
N LYS A 20 -14.26 12.12 11.93
CA LYS A 20 -14.51 12.46 13.34
C LYS A 20 -13.29 13.08 14.03
N GLU A 21 -12.07 12.75 13.60
CA GLU A 21 -10.85 13.39 14.10
C GLU A 21 -10.81 14.87 13.69
N ASP A 22 -11.21 15.17 12.44
CA ASP A 22 -11.19 16.53 11.89
C ASP A 22 -12.43 17.35 12.27
N ILE A 23 -13.59 16.72 12.37
CA ILE A 23 -14.88 17.36 12.67
C ILE A 23 -15.43 16.84 13.99
N THR A 24 -15.05 17.48 15.11
CA THR A 24 -15.48 17.05 16.45
C THR A 24 -16.86 17.61 16.84
N SER A 25 -17.18 18.83 16.42
CA SER A 25 -18.44 19.50 16.69
C SER A 25 -18.94 20.31 15.51
N GLU A 26 -18.10 21.16 14.92
CA GLU A 26 -18.42 22.01 13.78
C GLU A 26 -17.16 22.41 13.01
N ASP A 27 -17.34 22.85 11.75
CA ASP A 27 -16.36 23.63 11.00
C ASP A 27 -16.66 25.12 11.18
N VAL A 28 -15.96 25.76 12.12
CA VAL A 28 -16.14 27.17 12.46
C VAL A 28 -15.93 28.09 11.26
N SER A 29 -14.94 27.79 10.40
CA SER A 29 -14.64 28.58 9.21
C SER A 29 -15.79 28.53 8.21
N THR A 30 -16.24 27.33 7.89
CA THR A 30 -17.35 27.11 6.95
C THR A 30 -18.63 27.72 7.47
N ASN A 31 -19.01 27.47 8.73
CA ASN A 31 -20.23 27.99 9.33
C ASN A 31 -20.25 29.53 9.42
N SER A 32 -19.08 30.17 9.58
CA SER A 32 -18.98 31.63 9.63
C SER A 32 -19.27 32.32 8.29
N VAL A 33 -19.03 31.65 7.16
CA VAL A 33 -19.18 32.25 5.81
C VAL A 33 -20.34 31.63 5.02
N MET A 34 -20.79 30.43 5.41
CA MET A 34 -21.87 29.68 4.75
C MET A 34 -22.93 29.24 5.79
N PRO A 35 -23.73 30.18 6.33
CA PRO A 35 -24.72 29.86 7.37
C PRO A 35 -25.88 28.99 6.84
N GLU A 36 -26.14 29.04 5.51
CA GLU A 36 -27.21 28.30 4.85
C GLU A 36 -26.67 27.34 3.80
N PRO A 37 -27.35 26.21 3.50
CA PRO A 37 -26.99 25.32 2.43
C PRO A 37 -26.94 26.03 1.08
N LYS A 38 -25.92 25.73 0.30
CA LYS A 38 -25.80 26.29 -1.07
C LYS A 38 -25.07 25.30 -1.96
N LEU A 39 -25.67 24.98 -3.11
CA LEU A 39 -25.08 24.12 -4.10
C LEU A 39 -23.83 24.78 -4.72
N GLY A 40 -22.76 24.03 -4.86
CA GLY A 40 -21.52 24.47 -5.51
C GLY A 40 -20.79 23.34 -6.20
N GLU A 41 -19.78 23.75 -6.96
CA GLU A 41 -18.85 22.84 -7.64
C GLU A 41 -17.42 23.19 -7.30
N VAL A 42 -16.56 22.14 -7.21
CA VAL A 42 -15.11 22.27 -7.01
C VAL A 42 -14.35 21.29 -7.90
N GLU A 43 -13.20 21.70 -8.41
CA GLU A 43 -12.37 20.92 -9.31
C GLU A 43 -11.23 20.21 -8.57
N LEU A 44 -11.06 18.90 -8.84
CA LEU A 44 -9.89 18.13 -8.38
C LEU A 44 -8.76 18.27 -9.40
N ILE A 45 -7.65 18.90 -8.99
CA ILE A 45 -6.53 19.25 -9.86
C ILE A 45 -5.24 18.58 -9.38
N CYS A 46 -4.55 17.88 -10.30
CA CYS A 46 -3.23 17.34 -10.09
C CYS A 46 -2.18 18.45 -10.09
N LYS A 47 -1.24 18.46 -9.13
CA LYS A 47 -0.19 19.46 -9.01
C LYS A 47 1.20 18.97 -9.39
N GLN A 48 1.34 17.65 -9.57
CA GLN A 48 2.58 17.00 -10.04
C GLN A 48 2.26 15.75 -10.88
N ASP A 49 3.21 15.31 -11.70
CA ASP A 49 3.07 14.08 -12.47
C ASP A 49 3.10 12.85 -11.55
N GLY A 50 2.29 11.83 -11.85
CA GLY A 50 2.27 10.59 -11.07
C GLY A 50 1.18 9.62 -11.48
N ILE A 51 0.95 8.61 -10.63
CA ILE A 51 -0.11 7.62 -10.77
C ILE A 51 -1.22 7.94 -9.79
N ILE A 52 -2.41 8.24 -10.30
CA ILE A 52 -3.58 8.50 -9.44
C ILE A 52 -4.06 7.21 -8.80
N CYS A 53 -4.38 7.26 -7.49
CA CYS A 53 -4.90 6.12 -6.75
C CYS A 53 -5.73 6.57 -5.55
N GLY A 54 -6.91 5.96 -5.37
CA GLY A 54 -7.78 6.23 -4.24
C GLY A 54 -9.02 7.07 -4.58
N LEU A 55 -9.38 7.19 -5.86
CA LEU A 55 -10.55 7.97 -6.29
C LEU A 55 -11.85 7.45 -5.64
N GLN A 56 -11.99 6.14 -5.42
CA GLN A 56 -13.14 5.58 -4.73
C GLN A 56 -13.19 6.00 -3.25
N VAL A 57 -12.03 6.05 -2.58
CA VAL A 57 -11.93 6.49 -1.18
C VAL A 57 -12.20 7.99 -1.07
N PHE A 58 -11.70 8.77 -2.02
CA PHE A 58 -12.00 10.20 -2.15
C PHE A 58 -13.50 10.45 -2.29
N ALA A 59 -14.19 9.76 -3.21
CA ALA A 59 -15.63 9.87 -3.39
C ALA A 59 -16.37 9.45 -2.10
N ARG A 60 -15.99 8.31 -1.53
CA ARG A 60 -16.65 7.76 -0.35
C ARG A 60 -16.59 8.69 0.86
N THR A 61 -15.53 9.51 0.96
CA THR A 61 -15.39 10.50 2.04
C THR A 61 -16.51 11.54 1.97
N PHE A 62 -16.88 12.01 0.79
CA PHE A 62 -17.99 12.96 0.61
C PHE A 62 -19.35 12.26 0.77
N GLU A 63 -19.53 11.09 0.16
CA GLU A 63 -20.77 10.30 0.27
C GLU A 63 -21.15 9.93 1.72
N LEU A 64 -20.15 9.78 2.60
CA LEU A 64 -20.39 9.54 4.03
C LEU A 64 -20.83 10.79 4.80
N LEU A 65 -20.61 11.98 4.26
CA LEU A 65 -21.09 13.24 4.80
C LEU A 65 -22.46 13.61 4.23
N ASP A 66 -22.70 13.35 2.94
CA ASP A 66 -23.92 13.65 2.23
C ASP A 66 -24.07 12.75 1.00
N GLU A 67 -25.14 11.96 0.95
CA GLU A 67 -25.41 11.02 -0.14
C GLU A 67 -25.77 11.71 -1.48
N ASP A 68 -26.15 13.00 -1.42
CA ASP A 68 -26.51 13.79 -2.61
C ASP A 68 -25.29 14.40 -3.33
N VAL A 69 -24.07 14.18 -2.84
CA VAL A 69 -22.85 14.64 -3.53
C VAL A 69 -22.64 13.85 -4.83
N GLU A 70 -22.49 14.60 -5.92
CA GLU A 70 -22.23 14.05 -7.25
C GLU A 70 -20.75 14.25 -7.63
N ILE A 71 -20.09 13.19 -8.13
CA ILE A 71 -18.68 13.28 -8.57
C ILE A 71 -18.55 12.76 -9.99
N THR A 72 -18.04 13.63 -10.88
CA THR A 72 -17.71 13.27 -12.26
C THR A 72 -16.20 13.11 -12.38
N PHE A 73 -15.72 11.88 -12.60
CA PHE A 73 -14.31 11.58 -12.78
C PHE A 73 -13.88 11.64 -14.25
N PHE A 74 -12.69 12.21 -14.51
CA PHE A 74 -12.01 12.24 -15.82
C PHE A 74 -10.74 11.36 -15.83
N ALA A 75 -10.44 10.67 -14.73
CA ALA A 75 -9.37 9.72 -14.56
C ALA A 75 -9.86 8.53 -13.74
N LYS A 76 -9.13 7.42 -13.78
CA LYS A 76 -9.36 6.22 -12.95
C LYS A 76 -8.09 5.80 -12.24
N ASP A 77 -8.23 5.04 -11.16
CA ASP A 77 -7.07 4.51 -10.42
C ASP A 77 -6.14 3.74 -11.36
N GLY A 78 -4.85 4.08 -11.31
CA GLY A 78 -3.80 3.53 -12.16
C GLY A 78 -3.43 4.38 -13.38
N ASP A 79 -4.22 5.40 -13.71
CA ASP A 79 -3.86 6.30 -14.80
C ASP A 79 -2.64 7.15 -14.44
N GLU A 80 -1.76 7.37 -15.42
CA GLU A 80 -0.70 8.37 -15.33
C GLU A 80 -1.29 9.75 -15.57
N VAL A 81 -1.19 10.62 -14.57
CA VAL A 81 -1.73 11.98 -14.62
C VAL A 81 -0.61 13.01 -14.65
N LYS A 82 -0.90 14.20 -15.20
CA LYS A 82 0.05 15.28 -15.39
C LYS A 82 -0.29 16.49 -14.53
N LYS A 83 0.74 17.26 -14.20
CA LYS A 83 0.56 18.54 -13.51
C LYS A 83 -0.41 19.45 -14.28
N GLY A 84 -1.40 19.99 -13.57
CA GLY A 84 -2.47 20.84 -14.12
C GLY A 84 -3.68 20.08 -14.67
N GLN A 85 -3.63 18.75 -14.71
CA GLN A 85 -4.76 17.94 -15.18
C GLN A 85 -5.93 18.01 -14.21
N LYS A 86 -7.13 18.29 -14.72
CA LYS A 86 -8.40 18.14 -14.01
C LYS A 86 -8.76 16.65 -13.97
N MET A 87 -8.93 16.11 -12.76
CA MET A 87 -9.21 14.69 -12.56
C MET A 87 -10.66 14.41 -12.19
N ALA A 88 -11.34 15.39 -11.58
CA ALA A 88 -12.76 15.29 -11.27
C ALA A 88 -13.39 16.67 -11.08
N VAL A 89 -14.72 16.70 -11.10
CA VAL A 89 -15.57 17.77 -10.55
C VAL A 89 -16.44 17.14 -9.46
N VAL A 90 -16.52 17.81 -8.32
CA VAL A 90 -17.38 17.44 -7.19
C VAL A 90 -18.43 18.50 -7.01
N ARG A 91 -19.71 18.10 -6.99
CA ARG A 91 -20.89 18.96 -6.87
C ARG A 91 -21.67 18.55 -5.62
N GLY A 92 -22.08 19.51 -4.80
CA GLY A 92 -22.85 19.26 -3.58
C GLY A 92 -23.01 20.53 -2.74
N ASP A 93 -23.55 20.39 -1.52
CA ASP A 93 -23.58 21.50 -0.55
C ASP A 93 -22.15 21.98 -0.27
N ILE A 94 -21.88 23.27 -0.50
CA ILE A 94 -20.55 23.89 -0.29
C ILE A 94 -20.01 23.59 1.12
N ARG A 95 -20.86 23.50 2.13
CA ARG A 95 -20.44 23.17 3.50
C ARG A 95 -19.88 21.75 3.59
N VAL A 96 -20.52 20.79 2.93
CA VAL A 96 -20.05 19.40 2.84
C VAL A 96 -18.73 19.32 2.07
N LEU A 97 -18.63 20.05 0.94
CA LEU A 97 -17.41 20.09 0.13
C LEU A 97 -16.23 20.64 0.93
N LEU A 98 -16.42 21.70 1.70
CA LEU A 98 -15.38 22.31 2.54
C LEU A 98 -14.98 21.42 3.71
N CYS A 99 -15.96 20.83 4.43
CA CYS A 99 -15.71 19.95 5.56
C CYS A 99 -15.00 18.64 5.17
N GLY A 100 -15.34 18.06 4.01
CA GLY A 100 -14.77 16.79 3.55
C GLY A 100 -13.42 16.92 2.85
N GLU A 101 -13.07 18.12 2.35
CA GLU A 101 -11.91 18.37 1.50
C GLU A 101 -10.60 17.78 2.05
N ARG A 102 -10.26 18.12 3.30
CA ARG A 102 -8.95 17.77 3.86
C ARG A 102 -8.80 16.26 4.02
N THR A 103 -9.79 15.61 4.61
CA THR A 103 -9.79 14.15 4.79
C THR A 103 -9.75 13.42 3.46
N ALA A 104 -10.57 13.82 2.49
CA ALA A 104 -10.60 13.22 1.14
C ALA A 104 -9.25 13.36 0.43
N LEU A 105 -8.64 14.55 0.48
CA LEU A 105 -7.32 14.81 -0.12
C LEU A 105 -6.21 14.05 0.59
N ASN A 106 -6.22 13.92 1.91
CA ASN A 106 -5.19 13.20 2.65
C ASN A 106 -5.10 11.73 2.20
N TYR A 107 -6.24 11.05 2.06
CA TYR A 107 -6.27 9.69 1.52
C TYR A 107 -5.78 9.64 0.08
N LEU A 108 -6.31 10.49 -0.80
CA LEU A 108 -5.98 10.49 -2.22
C LEU A 108 -4.50 10.80 -2.47
N GLN A 109 -3.95 11.81 -1.78
CA GLN A 109 -2.55 12.22 -1.87
C GLN A 109 -1.62 11.09 -1.39
N ARG A 110 -1.94 10.46 -0.27
CA ARG A 110 -1.17 9.35 0.30
C ARG A 110 -1.17 8.14 -0.62
N MET A 111 -2.34 7.71 -1.08
CA MET A 111 -2.49 6.54 -1.94
C MET A 111 -1.83 6.76 -3.31
N SER A 112 -2.01 7.94 -3.91
CA SER A 112 -1.36 8.30 -5.17
C SER A 112 0.15 8.40 -5.05
N GLY A 113 0.66 8.90 -3.92
CA GLY A 113 2.09 8.94 -3.63
C GLY A 113 2.70 7.54 -3.57
N ILE A 114 2.06 6.61 -2.85
CA ILE A 114 2.47 5.20 -2.76
C ILE A 114 2.43 4.54 -4.15
N ALA A 115 1.35 4.72 -4.91
CA ALA A 115 1.22 4.17 -6.25
C ALA A 115 2.31 4.70 -7.20
N THR A 116 2.59 6.00 -7.14
CA THR A 116 3.64 6.65 -7.94
C THR A 116 5.03 6.13 -7.59
N TYR A 117 5.36 6.05 -6.30
CA TYR A 117 6.63 5.53 -5.83
C TYR A 117 6.81 4.06 -6.24
N THR A 118 5.78 3.23 -6.00
CA THR A 118 5.77 1.81 -6.37
C THR A 118 5.95 1.63 -7.87
N ASN A 119 5.26 2.41 -8.71
CA ASN A 119 5.39 2.35 -10.16
C ASN A 119 6.82 2.64 -10.62
N GLY A 120 7.47 3.64 -10.00
CA GLY A 120 8.87 3.94 -10.28
C GLY A 120 9.83 2.78 -9.94
N VAL A 121 9.55 2.00 -8.90
CA VAL A 121 10.35 0.81 -8.53
C VAL A 121 9.99 -0.38 -9.40
N ALA A 122 8.69 -0.64 -9.63
CA ALA A 122 8.22 -1.76 -10.43
C ALA A 122 8.73 -1.72 -11.88
N LYS A 123 8.86 -0.53 -12.46
CA LYS A 123 9.45 -0.33 -13.80
C LYS A 123 10.89 -0.83 -13.90
N LEU A 124 11.66 -0.81 -12.81
CA LEU A 124 13.04 -1.31 -12.78
C LEU A 124 13.11 -2.84 -12.84
N LEU A 125 12.01 -3.53 -12.51
CA LEU A 125 11.87 -4.98 -12.58
C LEU A 125 11.29 -5.46 -13.91
N ALA A 126 10.96 -4.56 -14.83
CA ALA A 126 10.34 -4.91 -16.10
C ALA A 126 11.24 -5.86 -16.91
N GLY A 127 10.68 -6.96 -17.42
CA GLY A 127 11.42 -7.98 -18.17
C GLY A 127 12.08 -9.05 -17.30
N THR A 128 12.05 -8.95 -15.98
CA THR A 128 12.52 -9.99 -15.05
C THR A 128 11.34 -10.83 -14.54
N LYS A 129 11.63 -12.02 -13.96
CA LYS A 129 10.61 -12.83 -13.28
C LYS A 129 10.28 -12.33 -11.87
N THR A 130 11.14 -11.47 -11.32
CA THR A 130 11.08 -11.03 -9.93
C THR A 130 9.87 -10.12 -9.68
N LYS A 131 9.07 -10.40 -8.64
CA LYS A 131 7.92 -9.60 -8.24
C LYS A 131 8.27 -8.68 -7.07
N LEU A 132 7.88 -7.41 -7.17
CA LEU A 132 8.00 -6.44 -6.08
C LEU A 132 6.88 -6.66 -5.07
N LEU A 133 7.23 -6.80 -3.79
CA LEU A 133 6.28 -6.96 -2.68
C LEU A 133 6.33 -5.76 -1.74
N ASP A 134 5.17 -5.45 -1.14
CA ASP A 134 5.10 -4.62 0.05
C ASP A 134 5.46 -5.41 1.33
N THR A 135 5.24 -4.79 2.48
CA THR A 135 5.44 -5.42 3.79
C THR A 135 4.30 -5.06 4.74
N ARG A 136 4.43 -5.43 6.03
CA ARG A 136 3.54 -4.95 7.10
C ARG A 136 3.97 -3.62 7.72
N LYS A 137 5.02 -2.98 7.20
CA LYS A 137 5.50 -1.65 7.64
C LYS A 137 4.61 -0.55 7.06
N THR A 138 3.32 -0.57 7.41
CA THR A 138 2.29 0.39 7.00
C THR A 138 1.92 1.31 8.15
N SER A 139 1.35 2.48 7.85
CA SER A 139 0.74 3.35 8.87
C SER A 139 -0.37 2.59 9.62
N PRO A 140 -0.45 2.67 10.96
CA PRO A 140 -1.54 2.05 11.70
C PRO A 140 -2.91 2.45 11.11
N ASN A 141 -3.82 1.47 11.05
CA ASN A 141 -5.17 1.57 10.49
C ASN A 141 -5.25 1.87 8.97
N ASN A 142 -4.16 2.27 8.31
CA ASN A 142 -4.16 2.60 6.87
C ASN A 142 -3.71 1.45 5.94
N ARG A 143 -3.46 0.24 6.47
CA ARG A 143 -2.93 -0.89 5.69
C ARG A 143 -3.77 -1.25 4.48
N ILE A 144 -5.09 -1.20 4.59
CA ILE A 144 -6.00 -1.52 3.49
C ILE A 144 -5.81 -0.58 2.30
N PHE A 145 -5.64 0.71 2.57
CA PHE A 145 -5.41 1.74 1.56
C PHE A 145 -4.00 1.66 0.97
N GLU A 146 -2.97 1.50 1.83
CA GLU A 146 -1.58 1.47 1.40
C GLU A 146 -1.26 0.24 0.56
N LYS A 147 -1.75 -0.95 0.95
CA LYS A 147 -1.58 -2.18 0.15
C LYS A 147 -2.37 -2.15 -1.17
N TYR A 148 -3.54 -1.53 -1.19
CA TYR A 148 -4.26 -1.28 -2.43
C TYR A 148 -3.44 -0.39 -3.36
N ALA A 149 -2.86 0.69 -2.84
CA ALA A 149 -2.05 1.63 -3.62
C ALA A 149 -0.77 0.98 -4.20
N VAL A 150 -0.11 0.09 -3.45
CA VAL A 150 1.02 -0.70 -3.96
C VAL A 150 0.60 -1.52 -5.19
N ARG A 151 -0.55 -2.18 -5.15
CA ARG A 151 -1.06 -2.95 -6.31
C ARG A 151 -1.35 -2.07 -7.51
N ILE A 152 -1.96 -0.91 -7.30
CA ILE A 152 -2.23 0.06 -8.38
C ILE A 152 -0.94 0.58 -8.99
N GLY A 153 0.12 0.76 -8.20
CA GLY A 153 1.45 1.12 -8.68
C GLY A 153 2.21 0.01 -9.42
N GLY A 154 1.65 -1.21 -9.52
CA GLY A 154 2.26 -2.34 -10.21
C GLY A 154 3.08 -3.27 -9.31
N GLY A 155 3.05 -3.07 -8.00
CA GLY A 155 3.58 -4.01 -7.01
C GLY A 155 2.62 -5.13 -6.69
N ASN A 156 3.03 -6.02 -5.78
CA ASN A 156 2.22 -7.11 -5.25
C ASN A 156 2.17 -7.02 -3.73
N ASN A 157 1.19 -7.68 -3.11
CA ASN A 157 1.09 -7.68 -1.66
C ASN A 157 1.76 -8.92 -1.06
N HIS A 158 2.59 -8.71 -0.06
CA HIS A 158 2.97 -9.71 0.92
C HIS A 158 1.79 -9.94 1.89
N ARG A 159 1.89 -10.91 2.83
CA ARG A 159 0.83 -11.21 3.81
C ARG A 159 0.24 -9.92 4.40
N TYR A 160 -1.09 -9.89 4.46
CA TYR A 160 -1.83 -8.72 4.96
C TYR A 160 -1.66 -8.54 6.47
N ASN A 161 -1.75 -9.66 7.20
CA ASN A 161 -1.70 -9.69 8.67
C ASN A 161 -1.00 -10.95 9.19
N LEU A 162 -1.12 -11.22 10.49
CA LEU A 162 -0.50 -12.39 11.13
C LEU A 162 -1.22 -13.70 10.84
N THR A 163 -2.43 -13.65 10.28
CA THR A 163 -3.23 -14.85 10.00
C THR A 163 -3.11 -15.36 8.57
N ASP A 164 -2.53 -14.60 7.63
CA ASP A 164 -2.46 -15.00 6.22
C ASP A 164 -1.45 -16.11 5.95
N GLY A 165 -0.28 -16.04 6.55
CA GLY A 165 0.80 -16.99 6.35
C GLY A 165 1.83 -16.93 7.48
N VAL A 166 2.61 -17.99 7.60
CA VAL A 166 3.71 -18.07 8.56
C VAL A 166 4.91 -17.30 8.00
N LEU A 167 5.51 -16.43 8.81
CA LEU A 167 6.82 -15.82 8.56
C LEU A 167 7.60 -15.89 9.87
N LEU A 168 8.60 -16.75 9.87
CA LEU A 168 9.52 -16.96 10.99
C LEU A 168 10.68 -15.98 10.86
N LYS A 169 10.87 -15.16 11.89
CA LYS A 169 11.92 -14.15 11.97
C LYS A 169 12.92 -14.51 13.07
N ASP A 170 13.99 -13.74 13.18
CA ASP A 170 15.06 -13.84 14.18
C ASP A 170 14.56 -14.23 15.58
N ASN A 171 13.59 -13.48 16.11
CA ASN A 171 13.03 -13.74 17.44
C ASN A 171 12.22 -15.04 17.53
N HIS A 172 11.53 -15.45 16.44
CA HIS A 172 10.85 -16.75 16.40
C HIS A 172 11.87 -17.89 16.37
N ILE A 173 12.91 -17.75 15.57
CA ILE A 173 13.99 -18.71 15.41
C ILE A 173 14.74 -18.88 16.74
N GLY A 174 15.09 -17.77 17.39
CA GLY A 174 15.73 -17.77 18.71
C GLY A 174 14.87 -18.45 19.78
N ALA A 175 13.56 -18.14 19.81
CA ALA A 175 12.62 -18.75 20.76
C ALA A 175 12.42 -20.26 20.53
N ALA A 176 12.49 -20.73 19.29
CA ALA A 176 12.34 -22.15 18.93
C ALA A 176 13.64 -22.96 19.12
N GLY A 177 14.81 -22.29 19.23
CA GLY A 177 16.12 -22.93 19.37
C GLY A 177 16.83 -23.23 18.05
N GLY A 178 16.40 -22.64 16.92
CA GLY A 178 17.03 -22.73 15.60
C GLY A 178 16.03 -22.76 14.46
N VAL A 179 16.55 -22.59 13.23
CA VAL A 179 15.72 -22.53 12.01
C VAL A 179 14.96 -23.83 11.80
N LYS A 180 15.65 -24.95 11.87
CA LYS A 180 15.06 -26.28 11.64
C LYS A 180 13.91 -26.57 12.61
N GLN A 181 14.10 -26.26 13.91
CA GLN A 181 13.09 -26.41 14.93
C GLN A 181 11.88 -25.51 14.65
N ALA A 182 12.14 -24.24 14.35
CA ALA A 182 11.08 -23.26 14.07
C ALA A 182 10.19 -23.69 12.87
N VAL A 183 10.82 -24.10 11.77
CA VAL A 183 10.09 -24.58 10.57
C VAL A 183 9.31 -25.85 10.87
N THR A 184 9.90 -26.82 11.62
CA THR A 184 9.22 -28.06 11.99
C THR A 184 7.98 -27.78 12.85
N MET A 185 8.13 -26.98 13.91
CA MET A 185 7.01 -26.58 14.77
C MET A 185 5.91 -25.84 14.00
N ALA A 186 6.30 -24.98 13.07
CA ALA A 186 5.35 -24.25 12.24
C ALA A 186 4.57 -25.19 11.30
N LYS A 187 5.21 -26.21 10.73
CA LYS A 187 4.54 -27.25 9.90
C LYS A 187 3.52 -28.07 10.69
N GLU A 188 3.82 -28.38 11.94
CA GLU A 188 2.91 -29.14 12.82
C GLU A 188 1.70 -28.30 13.25
N TYR A 189 1.88 -27.00 13.45
CA TYR A 189 0.84 -26.10 13.96
C TYR A 189 -0.02 -25.47 12.88
N ALA A 190 0.60 -25.00 11.78
CA ALA A 190 -0.11 -24.23 10.78
C ALA A 190 -1.04 -25.10 9.91
N PRO A 191 -2.21 -24.61 9.49
CA PRO A 191 -3.03 -25.28 8.50
C PRO A 191 -2.23 -25.56 7.21
N PHE A 192 -2.39 -26.76 6.65
CA PHE A 192 -1.62 -27.27 5.50
C PHE A 192 -1.64 -26.33 4.26
N VAL A 193 -2.68 -25.49 4.14
CA VAL A 193 -2.84 -24.53 3.03
C VAL A 193 -1.93 -23.31 3.16
N ARG A 194 -1.28 -23.10 4.32
CA ARG A 194 -0.43 -21.93 4.56
C ARG A 194 1.02 -22.23 4.27
N LYS A 195 1.63 -21.40 3.47
CA LYS A 195 3.06 -21.44 3.24
C LYS A 195 3.84 -21.01 4.49
N ILE A 196 4.99 -21.65 4.67
CA ILE A 196 5.95 -21.30 5.73
C ILE A 196 7.13 -20.61 5.10
N GLU A 197 7.28 -19.37 5.47
CA GLU A 197 8.40 -18.51 5.11
C GLU A 197 9.32 -18.34 6.31
N VAL A 198 10.63 -18.36 6.06
CA VAL A 198 11.67 -18.15 7.08
C VAL A 198 12.68 -17.12 6.62
N GLU A 199 12.97 -16.15 7.48
CA GLU A 199 13.99 -15.12 7.31
C GLU A 199 15.33 -15.66 7.76
N VAL A 200 16.35 -15.57 6.90
CA VAL A 200 17.71 -16.09 7.14
C VAL A 200 18.75 -15.02 6.85
N GLU A 201 19.80 -14.97 7.63
CA GLU A 201 20.82 -13.92 7.58
C GLU A 201 22.21 -14.46 7.17
N ASN A 202 22.37 -15.78 7.03
CA ASN A 202 23.63 -16.43 6.67
C ASN A 202 23.40 -17.80 6.03
N LEU A 203 24.46 -18.32 5.40
CA LEU A 203 24.42 -19.58 4.64
C LEU A 203 24.09 -20.82 5.49
N SER A 204 24.50 -20.85 6.78
CA SER A 204 24.13 -21.94 7.69
C SER A 204 22.63 -22.02 7.88
N MET A 205 21.97 -20.87 8.11
CA MET A 205 20.51 -20.79 8.22
C MET A 205 19.82 -21.19 6.91
N VAL A 206 20.40 -20.86 5.74
CA VAL A 206 19.88 -21.28 4.44
C VAL A 206 19.85 -22.82 4.35
N HIS A 207 20.95 -23.50 4.72
CA HIS A 207 21.01 -24.96 4.75
C HIS A 207 19.94 -25.56 5.66
N GLU A 208 19.80 -25.06 6.87
CA GLU A 208 18.76 -25.52 7.82
C GLU A 208 17.34 -25.32 7.27
N ALA A 209 17.07 -24.16 6.63
CA ALA A 209 15.77 -23.86 6.05
C ALA A 209 15.41 -24.79 4.89
N VAL A 210 16.39 -25.11 4.03
CA VAL A 210 16.24 -26.06 2.91
C VAL A 210 16.00 -27.47 3.46
N GLU A 211 16.79 -27.93 4.44
CA GLU A 211 16.62 -29.25 5.07
C GLU A 211 15.26 -29.40 5.74
N ALA A 212 14.80 -28.36 6.44
CA ALA A 212 13.49 -28.34 7.09
C ALA A 212 12.35 -28.23 6.08
N GLY A 213 12.63 -27.91 4.81
CA GLY A 213 11.67 -27.79 3.72
C GLY A 213 10.75 -26.59 3.90
N ALA A 214 11.31 -25.42 4.17
CA ALA A 214 10.56 -24.16 4.13
C ALA A 214 10.01 -23.92 2.71
N ASP A 215 8.82 -23.34 2.59
CA ASP A 215 8.21 -23.05 1.28
C ASP A 215 8.84 -21.79 0.62
N ILE A 216 9.23 -20.81 1.45
CA ILE A 216 9.85 -19.57 1.03
C ILE A 216 11.03 -19.30 1.97
N ILE A 217 12.18 -18.93 1.39
CA ILE A 217 13.38 -18.53 2.12
C ILE A 217 13.64 -17.07 1.80
N MET A 218 13.55 -16.20 2.83
CA MET A 218 13.85 -14.79 2.70
C MET A 218 15.29 -14.52 3.12
N LEU A 219 16.09 -14.04 2.17
CA LEU A 219 17.47 -13.62 2.38
C LEU A 219 17.44 -12.16 2.91
N ASP A 220 17.70 -11.96 4.19
CA ASP A 220 17.63 -10.65 4.82
C ASP A 220 19.02 -10.05 5.04
N ASN A 221 19.25 -8.87 4.46
CA ASN A 221 20.50 -8.10 4.58
C ASN A 221 21.79 -8.89 4.26
N MET A 222 21.75 -9.92 3.43
CA MET A 222 22.91 -10.70 3.00
C MET A 222 23.72 -9.96 1.93
N SER A 223 25.02 -10.24 1.85
CA SER A 223 25.87 -9.73 0.78
C SER A 223 25.46 -10.33 -0.57
N HIS A 224 25.77 -9.64 -1.68
CA HIS A 224 25.48 -10.18 -3.02
C HIS A 224 26.17 -11.53 -3.27
N GLU A 225 27.39 -11.72 -2.76
CA GLU A 225 28.14 -12.96 -2.85
C GLU A 225 27.44 -14.11 -2.10
N ASP A 226 27.03 -13.85 -0.85
CA ASP A 226 26.26 -14.82 -0.05
C ASP A 226 24.89 -15.13 -0.68
N MET A 227 24.23 -14.14 -1.27
CA MET A 227 22.98 -14.37 -1.99
C MET A 227 23.18 -15.29 -3.22
N CYS A 228 24.27 -15.14 -3.98
CA CYS A 228 24.60 -16.04 -5.08
C CYS A 228 24.77 -17.48 -4.58
N GLU A 229 25.51 -17.68 -3.48
CA GLU A 229 25.71 -19.00 -2.90
C GLU A 229 24.42 -19.56 -2.31
N ALA A 230 23.61 -18.74 -1.64
CA ALA A 230 22.28 -19.13 -1.14
C ALA A 230 21.38 -19.65 -2.27
N MET A 231 21.38 -18.99 -3.44
CA MET A 231 20.63 -19.45 -4.61
C MET A 231 21.07 -20.84 -5.07
N ASN A 232 22.40 -21.13 -5.05
CA ASN A 232 22.93 -22.46 -5.37
C ASN A 232 22.47 -23.51 -4.35
N ILE A 233 22.55 -23.20 -3.04
CA ILE A 233 22.13 -24.10 -1.96
C ILE A 233 20.63 -24.40 -2.05
N ILE A 234 19.82 -23.39 -2.27
CA ILE A 234 18.35 -23.55 -2.40
C ILE A 234 18.01 -24.38 -3.63
N GLY A 235 18.67 -24.16 -4.76
CA GLY A 235 18.58 -25.00 -5.95
C GLY A 235 17.14 -25.26 -6.43
N GLY A 236 16.22 -24.31 -6.28
CA GLY A 236 14.81 -24.42 -6.69
C GLY A 236 13.92 -25.23 -5.74
N LYS A 237 14.40 -25.63 -4.55
CA LYS A 237 13.61 -26.37 -3.55
C LYS A 237 12.64 -25.50 -2.79
N ALA A 238 12.84 -24.19 -2.78
CA ALA A 238 11.96 -23.19 -2.17
C ALA A 238 11.88 -21.94 -3.07
N LEU A 239 10.84 -21.13 -2.89
CA LEU A 239 10.80 -19.79 -3.48
C LEU A 239 11.77 -18.90 -2.71
N VAL A 240 12.36 -17.91 -3.40
CA VAL A 240 13.35 -17.02 -2.80
C VAL A 240 12.84 -15.60 -2.79
N GLU A 241 12.84 -14.99 -1.60
CA GLU A 241 12.62 -13.57 -1.40
C GLU A 241 13.92 -12.89 -0.96
N VAL A 242 14.18 -11.68 -1.43
CA VAL A 242 15.25 -10.81 -0.91
C VAL A 242 14.60 -9.63 -0.20
N SER A 243 15.05 -9.36 1.02
CA SER A 243 14.61 -8.27 1.88
C SER A 243 15.81 -7.50 2.47
N GLY A 244 15.50 -6.34 3.05
CA GLY A 244 16.50 -5.48 3.68
C GLY A 244 17.12 -4.47 2.72
N ASN A 245 16.97 -3.17 3.09
CA ASN A 245 17.57 -2.02 2.38
C ASN A 245 17.40 -2.00 0.85
N VAL A 246 16.30 -2.58 0.33
CA VAL A 246 16.02 -2.58 -1.11
C VAL A 246 15.63 -1.18 -1.55
N THR A 247 16.44 -0.60 -2.44
CA THR A 247 16.27 0.75 -2.99
C THR A 247 16.26 0.71 -4.52
N LYS A 248 15.90 1.83 -5.14
CA LYS A 248 15.96 1.97 -6.61
C LYS A 248 17.38 1.77 -7.15
N GLU A 249 18.39 2.11 -6.36
CA GLU A 249 19.80 2.09 -6.75
C GLU A 249 20.39 0.67 -6.73
N ASN A 250 19.89 -0.22 -5.85
CA ASN A 250 20.45 -1.57 -5.71
C ASN A 250 19.58 -2.69 -6.27
N ILE A 251 18.32 -2.43 -6.58
CA ILE A 251 17.35 -3.44 -7.02
C ILE A 251 17.80 -4.19 -8.29
N ALA A 252 18.50 -3.51 -9.21
CA ALA A 252 19.00 -4.13 -10.43
C ALA A 252 19.99 -5.27 -10.14
N LYS A 253 20.87 -5.11 -9.15
CA LYS A 253 21.83 -6.15 -8.74
C LYS A 253 21.15 -7.38 -8.13
N ILE A 254 19.98 -7.17 -7.49
CA ILE A 254 19.20 -8.26 -6.91
C ILE A 254 18.49 -9.07 -7.99
N THR A 255 18.00 -8.41 -9.04
CA THR A 255 17.27 -9.09 -10.12
C THR A 255 18.14 -10.03 -10.94
N ASP A 256 19.43 -9.74 -11.07
CA ASP A 256 20.39 -10.61 -11.79
C ASP A 256 20.55 -12.00 -11.13
N LEU A 257 20.21 -12.11 -9.84
CA LEU A 257 20.19 -13.39 -9.12
C LEU A 257 19.04 -14.32 -9.54
N GLY A 258 18.02 -13.80 -10.22
CA GLY A 258 16.85 -14.57 -10.62
C GLY A 258 15.98 -15.01 -9.44
N VAL A 259 15.87 -14.20 -8.38
CA VAL A 259 14.98 -14.43 -7.23
C VAL A 259 13.51 -14.27 -7.63
N ASP A 260 12.60 -14.87 -6.86
CA ASP A 260 11.17 -14.82 -7.15
C ASP A 260 10.53 -13.52 -6.65
N PHE A 261 10.99 -13.02 -5.51
CA PHE A 261 10.44 -11.85 -4.86
C PHE A 261 11.50 -10.89 -4.33
N VAL A 262 11.16 -9.62 -4.33
CA VAL A 262 11.90 -8.56 -3.61
C VAL A 262 10.89 -7.77 -2.81
N SER A 263 11.07 -7.68 -1.49
CA SER A 263 10.19 -6.88 -0.63
C SER A 263 10.83 -5.58 -0.18
N SER A 264 10.01 -4.52 -0.11
CA SER A 264 10.47 -3.21 0.35
C SER A 264 9.41 -2.53 1.22
N GLY A 265 9.78 -2.22 2.47
CA GLY A 265 8.97 -1.41 3.35
C GLY A 265 8.87 0.05 2.89
N ALA A 266 9.86 0.54 2.14
CA ALA A 266 9.89 1.90 1.63
C ALA A 266 8.70 2.25 0.72
N LEU A 267 8.10 1.25 0.07
CA LEU A 267 6.89 1.43 -0.74
C LEU A 267 5.76 2.09 0.05
N THR A 268 5.69 1.84 1.34
CA THR A 268 4.65 2.37 2.22
C THR A 268 5.18 3.38 3.23
N HIS A 269 6.19 3.07 4.04
CA HIS A 269 6.61 3.97 5.12
C HIS A 269 7.42 5.19 4.65
N SER A 270 8.02 5.18 3.44
CA SER A 270 8.87 6.28 2.92
C SER A 270 8.37 6.90 1.62
N ALA A 271 7.26 6.43 1.06
CA ALA A 271 6.69 7.04 -0.13
C ALA A 271 6.19 8.47 0.19
N PRO A 272 6.62 9.50 -0.57
CA PRO A 272 6.09 10.85 -0.41
C PRO A 272 4.62 10.89 -0.85
N ILE A 273 3.86 11.84 -0.32
CA ILE A 273 2.52 12.14 -0.83
C ILE A 273 2.61 12.76 -2.23
N MET A 274 1.55 12.60 -3.02
CA MET A 274 1.39 13.29 -4.31
C MET A 274 0.63 14.59 -4.10
N ASP A 275 1.12 15.70 -4.68
CA ASP A 275 0.45 16.99 -4.54
C ASP A 275 -0.81 17.07 -5.42
N ILE A 276 -1.97 17.14 -4.78
CA ILE A 276 -3.31 17.23 -5.37
C ILE A 276 -4.12 18.25 -4.59
N SER A 277 -4.98 19.01 -5.25
CA SER A 277 -5.80 20.06 -4.60
C SER A 277 -7.21 20.09 -5.16
N LEU A 278 -8.17 20.47 -4.33
CA LEU A 278 -9.46 21.01 -4.75
C LEU A 278 -9.31 22.52 -5.01
N LYS A 279 -9.81 23.00 -6.13
CA LYS A 279 -9.69 24.39 -6.58
C LYS A 279 -10.97 24.88 -7.26
N ASN A 280 -11.07 26.19 -7.40
CA ASN A 280 -12.14 26.84 -8.17
C ASN A 280 -13.54 26.54 -7.60
N LEU A 281 -13.66 26.42 -6.26
CA LEU A 281 -14.98 26.30 -5.62
C LEU A 281 -15.82 27.52 -5.94
N HIS A 282 -17.01 27.29 -6.48
CA HIS A 282 -17.97 28.34 -6.78
C HIS A 282 -19.42 27.85 -6.63
N PRO A 283 -20.35 28.75 -6.25
CA PRO A 283 -21.76 28.42 -6.26
C PRO A 283 -22.26 28.15 -7.68
N VAL A 284 -23.16 27.18 -7.82
CA VAL A 284 -23.88 26.91 -9.07
C VAL A 284 -25.38 27.13 -8.88
N GLN A 285 -26.10 27.45 -9.97
CA GLN A 285 -27.54 27.51 -9.93
C GLN A 285 -28.13 26.09 -9.98
N GLU A 286 -29.25 25.90 -9.29
CA GLU A 286 -30.03 24.66 -9.37
C GLU A 286 -30.53 24.37 -10.77
#